data_888dad0769beea63d49264d10acee91f
#
_entry.id   888dad0769beea63d49264d10acee91f
#
_cell.length_a   1.000
_cell.length_b   1.000
_cell.length_c   1.000
_cell.angle_alpha   90.00
_cell.angle_beta   90.00
_cell.angle_gamma   90.00
#
_symmetry.space_group_name_H-M   'P 1'
#
loop_
_entity.id
_entity.type
_entity.pdbx_description
1 polymer ?
#
loop_
_entity_poly.entity_id
_entity_poly.type
_entity_poly.pdbx_seq_one_letter_code
_entity_poly.pdbx_strand_id
1 'polypeptide(L)'
;MIVGILRLTLHLPSPGSLKSKRHLVRSAIDRVKAKFNVSIAEVAENDLWQKSVIGVAAVGNDRVFIAETLDRVADFVASMHGGQILVTARDVEIQGYADHLGEDAGRTLAEAEGLPPQEDDDEYP
;
A
#
# COMPACT_ATOMS: atom_id res chain seq x y z
N MET A 1 -15.18 -8.05 0.40
CA MET A 1 -14.15 -7.02 0.35
C MET A 1 -12.83 -7.61 -0.11
N ILE A 2 -12.20 -6.98 -1.03
CA ILE A 2 -10.90 -7.42 -1.55
C ILE A 2 -9.86 -6.39 -1.16
N VAL A 3 -8.75 -6.86 -0.61
CA VAL A 3 -7.63 -5.98 -0.26
C VAL A 3 -6.42 -6.45 -1.04
N GLY A 4 -5.78 -5.53 -1.75
CA GLY A 4 -4.55 -5.82 -2.48
C GLY A 4 -3.40 -5.07 -1.89
N ILE A 5 -2.25 -5.71 -1.81
CA ILE A 5 -1.03 -5.12 -1.29
C ILE A 5 0.05 -5.31 -2.34
N LEU A 6 0.78 -4.24 -2.60
CA LEU A 6 1.92 -4.24 -3.50
C LEU A 6 3.13 -3.72 -2.74
N ARG A 7 4.24 -4.43 -2.82
CA ARG A 7 5.50 -3.95 -2.28
C ARG A 7 6.47 -3.79 -3.44
N LEU A 8 6.99 -2.58 -3.59
CA LEU A 8 7.96 -2.26 -4.63
C LEU A 8 9.32 -2.02 -3.99
N THR A 9 10.31 -2.77 -4.44
CA THR A 9 11.69 -2.51 -4.05
C THR A 9 12.31 -1.63 -5.11
N LEU A 10 12.87 -0.51 -4.69
CA LEU A 10 13.42 0.49 -5.59
C LEU A 10 14.92 0.57 -5.41
N HIS A 11 15.61 0.74 -6.53
CA HIS A 11 17.03 1.08 -6.54
C HIS A 11 17.19 2.45 -7.18
N LEU A 12 17.92 3.33 -6.49
CA LEU A 12 18.21 4.67 -6.98
C LEU A 12 19.71 4.73 -7.27
N PRO A 13 20.11 4.65 -8.55
CA PRO A 13 21.53 4.51 -8.86
C PRO A 13 22.39 5.69 -8.43
N SER A 14 21.88 6.91 -8.56
CA SER A 14 22.70 8.10 -8.30
C SER A 14 21.86 9.22 -7.73
N PRO A 15 21.32 9.07 -6.51
CA PRO A 15 20.51 10.15 -5.95
C PRO A 15 21.35 11.32 -5.42
N GLY A 16 22.63 11.09 -5.16
CA GLY A 16 23.53 12.14 -4.71
C GLY A 16 23.61 12.28 -3.21
N SER A 17 22.52 12.07 -2.50
CA SER A 17 22.46 12.21 -1.04
C SER A 17 21.19 11.59 -0.52
N LEU A 18 21.10 11.42 0.80
CA LEU A 18 19.88 10.94 1.43
C LEU A 18 18.74 11.94 1.23
N LYS A 19 19.06 13.23 1.27
CA LYS A 19 18.03 14.26 1.04
C LYS A 19 17.46 14.17 -0.36
N SER A 20 18.30 14.01 -1.36
CA SER A 20 17.85 13.87 -2.76
C SER A 20 17.06 12.58 -2.94
N LYS A 21 17.47 11.49 -2.30
CA LYS A 21 16.74 10.22 -2.35
C LYS A 21 15.34 10.40 -1.78
N ARG A 22 15.23 11.05 -0.64
CA ARG A 22 13.93 11.30 -0.02
C ARG A 22 13.04 12.15 -0.90
N HIS A 23 13.63 13.11 -1.60
CA HIS A 23 12.88 13.95 -2.52
C HIS A 23 12.35 13.13 -3.70
N LEU A 24 13.17 12.27 -4.28
CA LEU A 24 12.73 11.40 -5.39
C LEU A 24 11.62 10.45 -4.96
N VAL A 25 11.78 9.82 -3.80
CA VAL A 25 10.79 8.87 -3.30
C VAL A 25 9.47 9.59 -3.00
N ARG A 26 9.55 10.77 -2.36
CA ARG A 26 8.35 11.54 -2.06
C ARG A 26 7.64 11.97 -3.33
N SER A 27 8.39 12.40 -4.34
CA SER A 27 7.82 12.77 -5.63
C SER A 27 7.07 11.60 -6.25
N ALA A 28 7.66 10.41 -6.20
CA ALA A 28 7.00 9.21 -6.74
C ALA A 28 5.71 8.92 -5.99
N ILE A 29 5.75 8.97 -4.65
CA ILE A 29 4.57 8.73 -3.82
C ILE A 29 3.48 9.75 -4.13
N ASP A 30 3.82 11.03 -4.21
CA ASP A 30 2.83 12.08 -4.45
C ASP A 30 2.18 11.92 -5.82
N ARG A 31 2.94 11.51 -6.82
CA ARG A 31 2.40 11.31 -8.16
C ARG A 31 1.47 10.12 -8.22
N VAL A 32 1.77 9.06 -7.49
CA VAL A 32 0.87 7.91 -7.39
C VAL A 32 -0.42 8.32 -6.69
N LYS A 33 -0.32 9.06 -5.59
CA LYS A 33 -1.51 9.53 -4.87
C LYS A 33 -2.40 10.38 -5.75
N ALA A 34 -1.82 11.19 -6.61
CA ALA A 34 -2.59 12.07 -7.47
C ALA A 34 -3.32 11.31 -8.57
N LYS A 35 -2.84 10.14 -8.93
CA LYS A 35 -3.36 9.40 -10.08
C LYS A 35 -4.21 8.19 -9.70
N PHE A 36 -3.92 7.55 -8.58
CA PHE A 36 -4.56 6.29 -8.21
C PHE A 36 -5.23 6.41 -6.85
N ASN A 37 -6.33 5.70 -6.69
CA ASN A 37 -7.02 5.62 -5.40
C ASN A 37 -6.40 4.49 -4.58
N VAL A 38 -5.24 4.75 -4.02
CA VAL A 38 -4.51 3.78 -3.20
C VAL A 38 -3.89 4.48 -2.01
N SER A 39 -3.56 3.71 -1.00
CA SER A 39 -2.73 4.17 0.11
C SER A 39 -1.30 3.77 -0.20
N ILE A 40 -0.36 4.67 -0.01
CA ILE A 40 1.03 4.43 -0.39
C ILE A 40 1.98 5.12 0.60
N ALA A 41 3.06 4.44 0.95
CA ALA A 41 4.07 4.99 1.85
C ALA A 41 5.40 4.27 1.63
N GLU A 42 6.48 4.93 2.02
CA GLU A 42 7.77 4.25 2.13
C GLU A 42 7.75 3.44 3.43
N VAL A 43 7.98 2.13 3.34
CA VAL A 43 7.80 1.23 4.48
C VAL A 43 9.10 0.63 4.99
N ALA A 44 10.20 0.73 4.24
CA ALA A 44 11.48 0.20 4.67
C ALA A 44 12.61 0.89 3.95
N GLU A 45 13.83 0.73 4.46
CA GLU A 45 15.08 1.25 3.91
C GLU A 45 15.07 2.77 3.82
N ASN A 46 14.44 3.41 4.79
CA ASN A 46 14.29 4.87 4.79
C ASN A 46 15.63 5.57 4.92
N ASP A 47 16.62 4.95 5.58
CA ASP A 47 17.90 5.57 5.85
C ASP A 47 18.98 5.22 4.82
N LEU A 48 18.67 4.37 3.86
CA LEU A 48 19.60 4.05 2.78
C LEU A 48 19.33 4.98 1.61
N TRP A 49 20.38 5.55 1.04
CA TRP A 49 20.21 6.56 0.00
C TRP A 49 20.06 5.98 -1.41
N GLN A 50 20.38 4.68 -1.59
CA GLN A 50 20.24 4.03 -2.89
C GLN A 50 19.14 2.98 -2.93
N LYS A 51 18.36 2.84 -1.86
CA LYS A 51 17.33 1.82 -1.80
C LYS A 51 16.12 2.32 -1.04
N SER A 52 14.95 1.89 -1.49
CA SER A 52 13.70 2.19 -0.81
C SER A 52 12.73 1.05 -1.03
N VAL A 53 11.84 0.85 -0.07
CA VAL A 53 10.73 -0.09 -0.23
C VAL A 53 9.45 0.68 -0.03
N ILE A 54 8.57 0.64 -1.04
CA ILE A 54 7.29 1.32 -1.01
C ILE A 54 6.20 0.29 -0.87
N GLY A 55 5.28 0.55 0.05
CA GLY A 55 4.09 -0.26 0.23
C GLY A 55 2.88 0.46 -0.32
N VAL A 56 2.03 -0.27 -1.04
CA VAL A 56 0.81 0.23 -1.64
C VAL A 56 -0.33 -0.68 -1.23
N ALA A 57 -1.47 -0.12 -0.88
CA ALA A 57 -2.65 -0.90 -0.54
C ALA A 57 -3.86 -0.33 -1.25
N ALA A 58 -4.71 -1.23 -1.73
CA ALA A 58 -5.95 -0.89 -2.40
C ALA A 58 -7.06 -1.78 -1.89
N VAL A 59 -8.26 -1.25 -1.82
CA VAL A 59 -9.41 -1.99 -1.35
C VAL A 59 -10.55 -1.80 -2.35
N GLY A 60 -11.34 -2.85 -2.54
CA GLY A 60 -12.49 -2.79 -3.45
C GLY A 60 -13.30 -4.06 -3.36
N ASN A 61 -14.13 -4.28 -4.36
CA ASN A 61 -15.00 -5.45 -4.39
C ASN A 61 -14.76 -6.35 -5.61
N ASP A 62 -13.72 -6.08 -6.38
CA ASP A 62 -13.41 -6.81 -7.60
C ASP A 62 -11.93 -7.15 -7.63
N ARG A 63 -11.62 -8.44 -7.53
CA ARG A 63 -10.24 -8.90 -7.45
C ARG A 63 -9.44 -8.54 -8.70
N VAL A 64 -10.05 -8.66 -9.86
CA VAL A 64 -9.36 -8.35 -11.12
C VAL A 64 -9.02 -6.87 -11.20
N PHE A 65 -9.97 -6.02 -10.81
CA PHE A 65 -9.75 -4.58 -10.83
C PHE A 65 -8.63 -4.18 -9.86
N ILE A 66 -8.60 -4.78 -8.67
CA ILE A 66 -7.55 -4.49 -7.70
C ILE A 66 -6.19 -4.92 -8.25
N ALA A 67 -6.11 -6.13 -8.83
CA ALA A 67 -4.86 -6.62 -9.40
C ALA A 67 -4.36 -5.69 -10.51
N GLU A 68 -5.26 -5.27 -11.39
CA GLU A 68 -4.90 -4.36 -12.47
C GLU A 68 -4.45 -3.00 -11.96
N THR A 69 -5.11 -2.50 -10.92
CA THR A 69 -4.72 -1.22 -10.33
C THR A 69 -3.30 -1.30 -9.78
N LEU A 70 -2.98 -2.37 -9.06
CA LEU A 70 -1.64 -2.52 -8.50
C LEU A 70 -0.59 -2.66 -9.60
N ASP A 71 -0.90 -3.39 -10.66
CA ASP A 71 0.00 -3.47 -11.82
C ASP A 71 0.25 -2.12 -12.45
N ARG A 72 -0.79 -1.32 -12.60
CA ARG A 72 -0.64 0.02 -13.18
C ARG A 72 0.19 0.92 -12.28
N VAL A 73 0.02 0.81 -10.97
CA VAL A 73 0.84 1.58 -10.03
C VAL A 73 2.30 1.20 -10.21
N ALA A 74 2.61 -0.11 -10.26
CA ALA A 74 3.98 -0.57 -10.42
C ALA A 74 4.59 -0.08 -11.73
N ASP A 75 3.85 -0.17 -12.83
CA ASP A 75 4.32 0.30 -14.12
C ASP A 75 4.53 1.81 -14.12
N PHE A 76 3.63 2.54 -13.49
CA PHE A 76 3.73 3.99 -13.40
C PHE A 76 5.00 4.40 -12.66
N VAL A 77 5.28 3.77 -11.51
CA VAL A 77 6.50 4.07 -10.76
C VAL A 77 7.73 3.71 -11.58
N ALA A 78 7.70 2.57 -12.28
CA ALA A 78 8.83 2.12 -13.08
C ALA A 78 9.12 3.07 -14.24
N SER A 79 8.11 3.80 -14.74
CA SER A 79 8.26 4.66 -15.91
C SER A 79 8.61 6.10 -15.58
N MET A 80 8.53 6.50 -14.31
CA MET A 80 8.78 7.90 -13.98
C MET A 80 10.26 8.12 -13.67
N HIS A 81 10.68 9.37 -13.74
CA HIS A 81 12.03 9.84 -13.41
C HIS A 81 13.15 9.27 -14.31
N GLY A 82 12.80 8.72 -15.47
CA GLY A 82 13.76 8.40 -16.51
C GLY A 82 14.99 7.63 -16.07
N GLY A 83 14.83 6.60 -15.24
CA GLY A 83 15.96 5.78 -14.80
C GLY A 83 16.57 6.20 -13.48
N GLN A 84 16.12 7.29 -12.89
CA GLN A 84 16.57 7.68 -11.56
C GLN A 84 16.01 6.77 -10.48
N ILE A 85 14.92 6.09 -10.78
CA ILE A 85 14.32 5.09 -9.90
C ILE A 85 14.11 3.83 -10.72
N LEU A 86 14.67 2.72 -10.26
CA LEU A 86 14.52 1.42 -10.91
C LEU A 86 13.74 0.51 -9.98
N VAL A 87 12.70 -0.12 -10.50
CA VAL A 87 11.92 -1.11 -9.73
C VAL A 87 12.61 -2.45 -9.91
N THR A 88 13.17 -2.98 -8.82
CA THR A 88 13.94 -4.22 -8.87
C THR A 88 13.14 -5.42 -8.39
N ALA A 89 12.03 -5.22 -7.71
CA ALA A 89 11.16 -6.31 -7.28
C ALA A 89 9.74 -5.81 -7.09
N ARG A 90 8.77 -6.65 -7.41
CA ARG A 90 7.34 -6.41 -7.21
C ARG A 90 6.76 -7.60 -6.49
N ASP A 91 6.20 -7.39 -5.31
CA ASP A 91 5.53 -8.45 -4.57
C ASP A 91 4.07 -8.06 -4.38
N VAL A 92 3.16 -8.92 -4.82
CA VAL A 92 1.73 -8.64 -4.80
C VAL A 92 1.02 -9.71 -3.99
N GLU A 93 0.11 -9.28 -3.12
CA GLU A 93 -0.78 -10.19 -2.41
C GLU A 93 -2.18 -9.64 -2.50
N ILE A 94 -3.15 -10.51 -2.78
CA ILE A 94 -4.54 -10.12 -2.85
C ILE A 94 -5.35 -11.05 -1.98
N GLN A 95 -6.11 -10.47 -1.05
CA GLN A 95 -6.83 -11.22 -0.04
C GLN A 95 -8.30 -10.83 -0.07
N GLY A 96 -9.17 -11.84 -0.05
CA GLY A 96 -10.59 -11.62 0.10
C GLY A 96 -10.99 -11.72 1.55
N TYR A 97 -11.91 -10.86 1.96
CA TYR A 97 -12.48 -10.86 3.31
C TYR A 97 -13.98 -10.83 3.19
N ALA A 98 -14.68 -11.38 4.19
CA ALA A 98 -16.13 -11.29 4.24
C ALA A 98 -16.55 -9.83 4.30
N ASP A 99 -17.72 -9.54 3.73
CA ASP A 99 -18.24 -8.16 3.72
C ASP A 99 -18.68 -7.72 5.09
N HIS A 100 -18.94 -8.66 5.98
CA HIS A 100 -19.34 -8.38 7.36
C HIS A 100 -18.37 -9.05 8.31
N LEU A 101 -18.25 -8.51 9.50
CA LEU A 101 -17.42 -9.10 10.53
C LEU A 101 -18.12 -10.34 11.06
N GLY A 102 -17.54 -11.50 10.83
CA GLY A 102 -18.11 -12.75 11.25
C GLY A 102 -19.28 -13.14 10.39
N GLU A 103 -19.82 -14.34 10.60
CA GLU A 103 -20.90 -14.81 9.80
C GLU A 103 -22.21 -14.25 10.22
N ASP A 104 -22.31 -13.66 11.37
CA ASP A 104 -23.54 -13.01 11.79
C ASP A 104 -23.39 -11.55 11.55
N ALA A 105 -23.90 -11.09 10.44
CA ALA A 105 -23.87 -9.68 10.13
C ALA A 105 -24.45 -8.90 11.31
N GLY A 106 -23.77 -7.85 11.71
CA GLY A 106 -24.21 -7.05 12.83
C GLY A 106 -23.65 -7.44 14.17
N ARG A 107 -22.95 -8.56 14.26
CA ARG A 107 -22.27 -8.91 15.50
C ARG A 107 -20.95 -8.13 15.57
N THR A 108 -20.60 -7.72 16.76
CA THR A 108 -19.29 -7.13 16.98
C THR A 108 -18.25 -8.21 17.12
N LEU A 109 -16.99 -7.85 16.99
CA LEU A 109 -15.92 -8.81 17.25
C LEU A 109 -15.96 -9.32 18.67
N ALA A 110 -16.28 -8.45 19.62
CA ALA A 110 -16.34 -8.86 21.02
C ALA A 110 -17.38 -9.96 21.21
N GLU A 111 -18.55 -9.82 20.58
CA GLU A 111 -19.59 -10.83 20.66
C GLU A 111 -19.15 -12.12 19.99
N ALA A 112 -18.52 -12.01 18.84
CA ALA A 112 -18.07 -13.19 18.13
C ALA A 112 -17.01 -13.96 18.89
N GLU A 113 -16.22 -13.28 19.71
CA GLU A 113 -15.20 -13.91 20.52
C GLU A 113 -15.66 -14.27 21.91
N GLY A 114 -16.93 -14.05 22.22
CA GLY A 114 -17.45 -14.37 23.53
C GLY A 114 -17.17 -13.34 24.60
N LEU A 115 -16.77 -12.15 24.21
CA LEU A 115 -16.50 -11.07 25.14
C LEU A 115 -17.75 -10.24 25.35
N PRO A 116 -17.83 -9.50 26.47
CA PRO A 116 -18.96 -8.62 26.66
C PRO A 116 -19.00 -7.54 25.59
N PRO A 117 -20.19 -7.06 25.24
CA PRO A 117 -20.30 -5.97 24.27
C PRO A 117 -19.56 -4.74 24.75
N GLN A 118 -18.95 -4.05 23.79
CA GLN A 118 -18.25 -2.83 24.11
C GLN A 118 -19.21 -1.73 24.28
N GLU A 119 -18.93 -0.90 25.22
CA GLU A 119 -19.69 0.19 25.31
C GLU A 119 -19.24 1.15 24.49
N ASP A 120 -18.54 1.38 23.94
CA ASP A 120 -18.26 2.16 23.10
C ASP A 120 -17.45 2.20 22.49
N ASP A 121 -17.36 2.18 22.24
CA ASP A 121 -16.76 2.05 21.59
C ASP A 121 -16.13 2.98 21.30
N ASP A 122 -16.09 3.60 21.53
CA ASP A 122 -15.65 4.49 21.56
C ASP A 122 -14.47 4.56 21.23
N GLU A 123 -14.02 4.04 21.20
CA GLU A 123 -12.98 3.95 20.91
C GLU A 123 -12.66 4.11 19.76
N TYR A 124 -13.16 4.25 19.03
CA TYR A 124 -12.86 4.34 17.90
C TYR A 124 -12.91 5.42 17.65
N PRO A 125 -12.20 5.71 17.34
CA PRO A 125 -12.16 6.87 16.89
C PRO A 125 -12.60 6.79 15.72
#